data_617ef9a89c3176e59a4ca403af91ae40
#
_entry.id   617ef9a89c3176e59a4ca403af91ae40
#
_cell.length_a   1.000
_cell.length_b   1.000
_cell.length_c   1.000
_cell.angle_alpha   90.00
_cell.angle_beta   90.00
_cell.angle_gamma   90.00
#
_symmetry.space_group_name_H-M   'P 1'
#
loop_
_entity.id
_entity.type
_entity.pdbx_description
1 polymer ?
#
loop_
_entity_poly.entity_id
_entity_poly.type
_entity_poly.pdbx_seq_one_letter_code
_entity_poly.pdbx_strand_id
1 'polypeptide(L)'
;LGKRAMVISAAGHHHCIMIGPPGGGKTMMAERLPTILPPMTWNEMVEVSRIQDVIGLLGDKGLVKTRPFRHPHHTATLASMVGGGIHGRPGEVTLAHGGVLFMDEAPEFQRQVIDALRQPLESRTITINRSQGNYMYPANFICILAANPCPCGYYHDPHRECICSETMVKNYQQRLSGPIMDRIDLHIPVERPTLEQLLDHSMSTMTSESMRQQVILATSLQQKRYENLEFNSNGAVPHKAIGELCNITDKAWSVLGNIFDHFHLSGRAFDRILKVARTIADLEGNPQVEPHHISEAMLFRTGK
;
A
#
# COMPACT_ATOMS: atom_id res chain seq x y z
N LEU A 1 -5.32 14.10 6.22
CA LEU A 1 -5.59 12.66 6.05
C LEU A 1 -4.48 11.97 5.25
N GLY A 2 -4.09 12.47 4.04
CA GLY A 2 -3.13 11.80 3.15
C GLY A 2 -1.75 11.55 3.78
N LYS A 3 -1.13 12.54 4.43
CA LYS A 3 0.17 12.35 5.11
C LYS A 3 0.09 11.28 6.23
N ARG A 4 -1.00 11.28 7.02
CA ARG A 4 -1.23 10.29 8.08
C ARG A 4 -1.35 8.88 7.49
N ALA A 5 -2.09 8.73 6.39
CA ALA A 5 -2.20 7.47 5.66
C ALA A 5 -0.84 6.96 5.15
N MET A 6 0.02 7.85 4.62
CA MET A 6 1.38 7.46 4.19
C MET A 6 2.23 6.98 5.37
N VAL A 7 2.14 7.63 6.55
CA VAL A 7 2.83 7.17 7.77
C VAL A 7 2.33 5.80 8.21
N ILE A 8 1.01 5.57 8.22
CA ILE A 8 0.41 4.26 8.55
C ILE A 8 0.84 3.20 7.54
N SER A 9 0.78 3.52 6.23
CA SER A 9 1.23 2.63 5.16
C SER A 9 2.70 2.22 5.34
N ALA A 10 3.58 3.20 5.59
CA ALA A 10 5.00 2.97 5.80
C ALA A 10 5.29 2.14 7.07
N ALA A 11 4.64 2.47 8.18
CA ALA A 11 4.86 1.82 9.47
C ALA A 11 4.39 0.37 9.52
N GLY A 12 3.20 0.08 8.96
CA GLY A 12 2.59 -1.24 9.01
C GLY A 12 2.79 -2.08 7.74
N HIS A 13 3.47 -1.56 6.72
CA HIS A 13 3.56 -2.20 5.39
C HIS A 13 2.18 -2.44 4.75
N HIS A 14 1.31 -1.41 4.81
CA HIS A 14 -0.05 -1.47 4.30
C HIS A 14 -0.15 -0.99 2.87
N HIS A 15 -0.87 -1.73 2.03
CA HIS A 15 -1.20 -1.32 0.67
C HIS A 15 -2.27 -0.23 0.69
N CYS A 16 -2.16 0.75 -0.22
CA CYS A 16 -3.10 1.84 -0.27
C CYS A 16 -3.59 2.18 -1.68
N ILE A 17 -4.79 2.75 -1.75
CA ILE A 17 -5.31 3.39 -2.94
C ILE A 17 -5.63 4.86 -2.66
N MET A 18 -5.19 5.73 -3.54
CA MET A 18 -5.50 7.16 -3.53
C MET A 18 -6.50 7.47 -4.64
N ILE A 19 -7.66 8.00 -4.27
CA ILE A 19 -8.73 8.34 -5.23
C ILE A 19 -8.98 9.85 -5.16
N GLY A 20 -8.89 10.54 -6.28
CA GLY A 20 -9.14 11.97 -6.33
C GLY A 20 -8.87 12.57 -7.71
N PRO A 21 -9.22 13.86 -7.89
CA PRO A 21 -9.10 14.53 -9.18
C PRO A 21 -7.65 14.66 -9.64
N PRO A 22 -7.42 14.91 -10.92
CA PRO A 22 -6.10 15.25 -11.44
C PRO A 22 -5.52 16.49 -10.72
N GLY A 23 -4.21 16.48 -10.45
CA GLY A 23 -3.54 17.58 -9.74
C GLY A 23 -3.71 17.56 -8.20
N GLY A 24 -4.34 16.52 -7.62
CA GLY A 24 -4.47 16.35 -6.16
C GLY A 24 -3.17 15.94 -5.44
N GLY A 25 -2.04 15.76 -6.15
CA GLY A 25 -0.76 15.42 -5.53
C GLY A 25 -0.55 13.93 -5.24
N LYS A 26 -1.36 13.03 -5.82
CA LYS A 26 -1.26 11.57 -5.63
C LYS A 26 0.13 11.03 -5.95
N THR A 27 0.67 11.37 -7.12
CA THR A 27 2.00 10.95 -7.58
C THR A 27 3.10 11.47 -6.64
N MET A 28 3.03 12.74 -6.24
CA MET A 28 3.98 13.33 -5.31
C MET A 28 3.99 12.61 -3.94
N MET A 29 2.83 12.23 -3.43
CA MET A 29 2.74 11.48 -2.17
C MET A 29 3.36 10.08 -2.32
N ALA A 30 3.09 9.38 -3.44
CA ALA A 30 3.67 8.07 -3.70
C ALA A 30 5.20 8.12 -3.80
N GLU A 31 5.76 9.09 -4.54
CA GLU A 31 7.21 9.31 -4.69
C GLU A 31 7.91 9.66 -3.36
N ARG A 32 7.17 10.24 -2.41
CA ARG A 32 7.70 10.56 -1.08
C ARG A 32 7.68 9.38 -0.12
N LEU A 33 6.88 8.34 -0.35
CA LEU A 33 6.80 7.19 0.56
C LEU A 33 8.16 6.53 0.83
N PRO A 34 9.04 6.28 -0.16
CA PRO A 34 10.37 5.71 0.11
C PRO A 34 11.21 6.52 1.08
N THR A 35 11.02 7.85 1.14
CA THR A 35 11.82 8.72 2.01
C THR A 35 11.48 8.60 3.49
N ILE A 36 10.29 8.09 3.81
CA ILE A 36 9.84 7.87 5.18
C ILE A 36 9.90 6.40 5.63
N LEU A 37 10.23 5.48 4.72
CA LEU A 37 10.46 4.08 5.06
C LEU A 37 11.73 3.92 5.92
N PRO A 38 11.78 2.91 6.80
CA PRO A 38 13.00 2.57 7.54
C PRO A 38 14.14 2.23 6.58
N PRO A 39 15.39 2.50 6.96
CA PRO A 39 16.55 2.05 6.16
C PRO A 39 16.50 0.53 5.98
N MET A 40 17.01 0.05 4.85
CA MET A 40 17.10 -1.39 4.61
C MET A 40 18.09 -2.04 5.58
N THR A 41 17.72 -3.20 6.10
CA THR A 41 18.64 -4.09 6.81
C THR A 41 19.68 -4.66 5.83
N TRP A 42 20.74 -5.24 6.37
CA TRP A 42 21.77 -5.90 5.52
C TRP A 42 21.16 -6.99 4.63
N ASN A 43 20.28 -7.81 5.18
CA ASN A 43 19.61 -8.89 4.44
C ASN A 43 18.73 -8.35 3.32
N GLU A 44 17.93 -7.30 3.59
CA GLU A 44 17.13 -6.64 2.55
C GLU A 44 18.02 -6.05 1.44
N MET A 45 19.14 -5.41 1.78
CA MET A 45 20.09 -4.89 0.77
C MET A 45 20.64 -6.01 -0.12
N VAL A 46 21.00 -7.15 0.46
CA VAL A 46 21.49 -8.32 -0.29
C VAL A 46 20.42 -8.88 -1.21
N GLU A 47 19.17 -9.06 -0.72
CA GLU A 47 18.06 -9.58 -1.53
C GLU A 47 17.74 -8.67 -2.70
N VAL A 48 17.58 -7.36 -2.45
CA VAL A 48 17.31 -6.37 -3.51
C VAL A 48 18.45 -6.32 -4.53
N SER A 49 19.70 -6.38 -4.07
CA SER A 49 20.86 -6.37 -4.97
C SER A 49 20.91 -7.60 -5.87
N ARG A 50 20.63 -8.79 -5.32
CA ARG A 50 20.54 -10.04 -6.11
C ARG A 50 19.47 -9.97 -7.20
N ILE A 51 18.30 -9.41 -6.88
CA ILE A 51 17.22 -9.22 -7.86
C ILE A 51 17.66 -8.29 -8.99
N GLN A 52 18.31 -7.18 -8.66
CA GLN A 52 18.80 -6.22 -9.65
C GLN A 52 19.96 -6.78 -10.49
N ASP A 53 20.81 -7.61 -9.91
CA ASP A 53 21.93 -8.27 -10.60
C ASP A 53 21.45 -9.24 -11.70
N VAL A 54 20.39 -10.02 -11.42
CA VAL A 54 19.78 -10.97 -12.40
C VAL A 54 19.40 -10.29 -13.73
N ILE A 55 19.05 -9.00 -13.70
CA ILE A 55 18.69 -8.23 -14.89
C ILE A 55 19.77 -7.25 -15.35
N GLY A 56 20.94 -7.26 -14.70
CA GLY A 56 22.07 -6.40 -15.05
C GLY A 56 21.94 -4.94 -14.62
N LEU A 57 21.05 -4.61 -13.70
CA LEU A 57 20.88 -3.23 -13.20
C LEU A 57 21.88 -2.85 -12.10
N LEU A 58 22.53 -3.82 -11.47
CA LEU A 58 23.46 -3.57 -10.37
C LEU A 58 24.77 -2.93 -10.87
N GLY A 59 25.33 -3.45 -11.99
CA GLY A 59 26.61 -2.99 -12.53
C GLY A 59 27.69 -2.98 -11.45
N ASP A 60 28.59 -2.00 -11.49
CA ASP A 60 29.70 -1.84 -10.52
C ASP A 60 29.28 -1.13 -9.21
N LYS A 61 27.97 -0.91 -8.98
CA LYS A 61 27.47 -0.11 -7.83
C LYS A 61 27.55 -0.83 -6.48
N GLY A 62 27.92 -2.11 -6.45
CA GLY A 62 27.93 -2.91 -5.23
C GLY A 62 26.50 -3.15 -4.70
N LEU A 63 26.29 -2.98 -3.39
CA LEU A 63 24.98 -3.20 -2.78
C LEU A 63 24.02 -2.01 -2.99
N VAL A 64 22.76 -2.32 -3.27
CA VAL A 64 21.67 -1.35 -3.31
C VAL A 64 21.34 -0.90 -1.88
N LYS A 65 21.48 0.39 -1.60
CA LYS A 65 21.27 0.97 -0.25
C LYS A 65 19.94 1.71 -0.11
N THR A 66 19.25 1.98 -1.22
CA THR A 66 17.98 2.71 -1.25
C THR A 66 16.85 1.78 -1.59
N ARG A 67 15.71 1.95 -0.92
CA ARG A 67 14.50 1.16 -1.20
C ARG A 67 14.04 1.39 -2.64
N PRO A 68 13.75 0.32 -3.41
CA PRO A 68 13.26 0.45 -4.77
C PRO A 68 11.94 1.22 -4.83
N PHE A 69 11.79 2.06 -5.85
CA PHE A 69 10.53 2.67 -6.25
C PHE A 69 10.28 2.35 -7.71
N ARG A 70 9.23 1.58 -7.97
CA ARG A 70 8.87 1.16 -9.33
C ARG A 70 7.56 1.83 -9.72
N HIS A 71 7.57 2.52 -10.85
CA HIS A 71 6.43 3.24 -11.41
C HIS A 71 6.23 2.83 -12.87
N PRO A 72 5.68 1.63 -13.12
CA PRO A 72 5.40 1.19 -14.48
C PRO A 72 4.30 2.05 -15.11
N HIS A 73 4.43 2.33 -16.39
CA HIS A 73 3.40 3.02 -17.17
C HIS A 73 2.18 2.11 -17.33
N HIS A 74 0.95 2.64 -17.41
CA HIS A 74 -0.28 1.85 -17.52
C HIS A 74 -0.36 0.96 -18.78
N THR A 75 0.45 1.23 -19.81
CA THR A 75 0.60 0.37 -20.99
C THR A 75 1.51 -0.85 -20.77
N ALA A 76 2.08 -1.02 -19.58
CA ALA A 76 2.94 -2.15 -19.26
C ALA A 76 2.20 -3.47 -19.50
N THR A 77 2.90 -4.41 -20.14
CA THR A 77 2.35 -5.75 -20.43
C THR A 77 2.40 -6.64 -19.20
N LEU A 78 1.59 -7.71 -19.18
CA LEU A 78 1.65 -8.71 -18.12
C LEU A 78 3.07 -9.27 -17.94
N ALA A 79 3.78 -9.55 -19.02
CA ALA A 79 5.15 -10.06 -18.99
C ALA A 79 6.14 -9.04 -18.41
N SER A 80 5.97 -7.75 -18.66
CA SER A 80 6.78 -6.70 -18.03
C SER A 80 6.52 -6.61 -16.54
N MET A 81 5.28 -6.76 -16.12
CA MET A 81 4.89 -6.65 -14.71
C MET A 81 5.32 -7.87 -13.87
N VAL A 82 4.94 -9.04 -14.32
CA VAL A 82 5.15 -10.31 -13.61
C VAL A 82 6.56 -10.86 -13.84
N GLY A 83 7.10 -10.59 -15.01
CA GLY A 83 8.33 -11.22 -15.49
C GLY A 83 8.04 -12.38 -16.44
N GLY A 84 9.09 -12.96 -16.98
CA GLY A 84 8.99 -14.06 -17.92
C GLY A 84 10.11 -14.11 -18.95
N GLY A 85 9.74 -14.41 -20.19
CA GLY A 85 10.69 -14.71 -21.25
C GLY A 85 11.30 -16.11 -21.11
N ILE A 86 12.25 -16.45 -21.99
CA ILE A 86 12.89 -17.78 -22.03
C ILE A 86 13.64 -18.07 -20.72
N HIS A 87 14.25 -17.05 -20.13
CA HIS A 87 15.08 -17.18 -18.92
C HIS A 87 14.34 -16.84 -17.62
N GLY A 88 13.01 -16.72 -17.63
CA GLY A 88 12.22 -16.42 -16.43
C GLY A 88 12.60 -15.11 -15.71
N ARG A 89 13.03 -14.07 -16.45
CA ARG A 89 13.49 -12.80 -15.84
C ARG A 89 12.43 -12.15 -14.94
N PRO A 90 12.84 -11.57 -13.80
CA PRO A 90 11.92 -10.84 -12.92
C PRO A 90 11.33 -9.62 -13.60
N GLY A 91 10.03 -9.32 -13.30
CA GLY A 91 9.33 -8.13 -13.75
C GLY A 91 9.28 -7.03 -12.70
N GLU A 92 8.51 -5.96 -12.99
CA GLU A 92 8.36 -4.77 -12.14
C GLU A 92 7.92 -5.11 -10.72
N VAL A 93 7.05 -6.12 -10.55
CA VAL A 93 6.56 -6.59 -9.25
C VAL A 93 7.71 -7.10 -8.37
N THR A 94 8.60 -7.90 -8.95
CA THR A 94 9.81 -8.39 -8.24
C THR A 94 10.82 -7.27 -8.02
N LEU A 95 11.00 -6.38 -8.99
CA LEU A 95 11.89 -5.23 -8.89
C LEU A 95 11.47 -4.21 -7.83
N ALA A 96 10.20 -4.22 -7.42
CA ALA A 96 9.68 -3.42 -6.32
C ALA A 96 9.95 -4.03 -4.94
N HIS A 97 10.51 -5.27 -4.87
CA HIS A 97 10.78 -5.96 -3.60
C HIS A 97 11.62 -5.09 -2.65
N GLY A 98 11.23 -5.07 -1.38
CA GLY A 98 11.85 -4.24 -0.34
C GLY A 98 11.52 -2.74 -0.43
N GLY A 99 10.63 -2.34 -1.36
CA GLY A 99 10.30 -0.95 -1.62
C GLY A 99 8.83 -0.71 -1.95
N VAL A 100 8.57 0.03 -3.02
CA VAL A 100 7.25 0.51 -3.40
C VAL A 100 6.96 0.21 -4.87
N LEU A 101 5.79 -0.36 -5.14
CA LEU A 101 5.20 -0.44 -6.46
C LEU A 101 4.07 0.61 -6.56
N PHE A 102 4.29 1.62 -7.38
CA PHE A 102 3.30 2.67 -7.63
C PHE A 102 2.65 2.47 -9.00
N MET A 103 1.34 2.34 -9.02
CA MET A 103 0.55 2.21 -10.23
C MET A 103 -0.34 3.45 -10.37
N ASP A 104 0.14 4.43 -11.12
CA ASP A 104 -0.66 5.61 -11.45
C ASP A 104 -1.70 5.27 -12.51
N GLU A 105 -2.84 5.95 -12.46
CA GLU A 105 -3.97 5.66 -13.34
C GLU A 105 -4.35 4.16 -13.33
N ALA A 106 -4.36 3.55 -12.15
CA ALA A 106 -4.55 2.11 -11.97
C ALA A 106 -5.74 1.51 -12.76
N PRO A 107 -6.91 2.18 -12.93
CA PRO A 107 -7.98 1.68 -13.77
C PRO A 107 -7.65 1.61 -15.27
N GLU A 108 -6.57 2.26 -15.76
CA GLU A 108 -6.18 2.22 -17.17
C GLU A 108 -5.28 1.03 -17.52
N PHE A 109 -4.73 0.34 -16.52
CA PHE A 109 -4.00 -0.90 -16.77
C PHE A 109 -4.93 -2.00 -17.30
N GLN A 110 -4.37 -2.88 -18.13
CA GLN A 110 -5.08 -4.07 -18.58
C GLN A 110 -5.54 -4.91 -17.38
N ARG A 111 -6.77 -5.42 -17.43
CA ARG A 111 -7.36 -6.20 -16.33
C ARG A 111 -6.49 -7.37 -15.87
N GLN A 112 -5.86 -8.09 -16.81
CA GLN A 112 -4.97 -9.20 -16.51
C GLN A 112 -3.71 -8.77 -15.71
N VAL A 113 -3.23 -7.54 -15.90
CA VAL A 113 -2.12 -6.97 -15.13
C VAL A 113 -2.56 -6.70 -13.69
N ILE A 114 -3.72 -6.08 -13.50
CA ILE A 114 -4.29 -5.84 -12.16
C ILE A 114 -4.55 -7.18 -11.46
N ASP A 115 -5.15 -8.16 -12.14
CA ASP A 115 -5.46 -9.47 -11.57
C ASP A 115 -4.20 -10.25 -11.17
N ALA A 116 -3.08 -10.08 -11.87
CA ALA A 116 -1.81 -10.71 -11.55
C ALA A 116 -1.19 -10.23 -10.22
N LEU A 117 -1.57 -9.06 -9.73
CA LEU A 117 -1.13 -8.56 -8.42
C LEU A 117 -1.74 -9.31 -7.24
N ARG A 118 -2.81 -10.11 -7.45
CA ARG A 118 -3.48 -10.83 -6.36
C ARG A 118 -2.54 -11.73 -5.59
N GLN A 119 -1.69 -12.49 -6.29
CA GLN A 119 -0.73 -13.38 -5.65
C GLN A 119 0.32 -12.61 -4.84
N PRO A 120 1.09 -11.68 -5.39
CA PRO A 120 2.14 -10.98 -4.64
C PRO A 120 1.60 -10.14 -3.49
N LEU A 121 0.40 -9.56 -3.60
CA LEU A 121 -0.22 -8.82 -2.49
C LEU A 121 -0.62 -9.71 -1.31
N GLU A 122 -0.78 -11.02 -1.51
CA GLU A 122 -1.16 -11.97 -0.46
C GLU A 122 0.02 -12.80 0.04
N SER A 123 0.75 -13.43 -0.91
CA SER A 123 1.85 -14.36 -0.58
C SER A 123 3.23 -13.69 -0.51
N ARG A 124 3.35 -12.42 -0.95
CA ARG A 124 4.64 -11.70 -1.06
C ARG A 124 5.68 -12.38 -1.93
N THR A 125 5.23 -13.26 -2.79
CA THR A 125 6.01 -13.97 -3.78
C THR A 125 5.29 -13.96 -5.12
N ILE A 126 6.05 -14.17 -6.20
CA ILE A 126 5.51 -14.37 -7.53
C ILE A 126 6.10 -15.62 -8.13
N THR A 127 5.26 -16.45 -8.74
CA THR A 127 5.70 -17.69 -9.39
C THR A 127 5.53 -17.57 -10.89
N ILE A 128 6.62 -17.77 -11.62
CA ILE A 128 6.65 -17.80 -13.09
C ILE A 128 6.82 -19.24 -13.53
N ASN A 129 5.76 -19.84 -14.05
CA ASN A 129 5.80 -21.20 -14.57
C ASN A 129 6.21 -21.17 -16.05
N ARG A 130 7.23 -21.93 -16.43
CA ARG A 130 7.73 -22.08 -17.80
C ARG A 130 8.01 -23.56 -18.11
N SER A 131 8.08 -23.89 -19.39
CA SER A 131 8.42 -25.25 -19.84
C SER A 131 9.78 -25.73 -19.33
N GLN A 132 10.71 -24.80 -19.06
CA GLN A 132 12.06 -25.07 -18.57
C GLN A 132 12.18 -25.08 -17.04
N GLY A 133 11.11 -24.74 -16.29
CA GLY A 133 11.11 -24.71 -14.82
C GLY A 133 10.19 -23.67 -14.21
N ASN A 134 10.05 -23.78 -12.90
CA ASN A 134 9.28 -22.86 -12.09
C ASN A 134 10.26 -21.92 -11.37
N TYR A 135 10.09 -20.64 -11.58
CA TYR A 135 10.88 -19.60 -10.92
C TYR A 135 9.99 -18.91 -9.88
N MET A 136 10.44 -18.89 -8.64
CA MET A 136 9.77 -18.17 -7.55
C MET A 136 10.64 -17.00 -7.13
N TYR A 137 10.08 -15.78 -7.17
CA TYR A 137 10.75 -14.56 -6.78
C TYR A 137 10.07 -13.93 -5.57
N PRO A 138 10.81 -13.29 -4.67
CA PRO A 138 10.22 -12.48 -3.62
C PRO A 138 9.57 -11.23 -4.21
N ALA A 139 8.44 -10.83 -3.63
CA ALA A 139 7.66 -9.69 -4.08
C ALA A 139 7.01 -8.98 -2.87
N ASN A 140 7.82 -8.71 -1.84
CA ASN A 140 7.38 -8.00 -0.63
C ASN A 140 7.59 -6.49 -0.83
N PHE A 141 6.53 -5.77 -1.20
CA PHE A 141 6.53 -4.34 -1.49
C PHE A 141 5.26 -3.69 -0.94
N ILE A 142 5.28 -2.38 -0.76
CA ILE A 142 4.06 -1.60 -0.54
C ILE A 142 3.47 -1.24 -1.89
N CYS A 143 2.22 -1.68 -2.13
CA CYS A 143 1.48 -1.31 -3.33
C CYS A 143 0.73 0.00 -3.10
N ILE A 144 0.97 0.98 -3.97
CA ILE A 144 0.21 2.22 -4.03
C ILE A 144 -0.52 2.27 -5.38
N LEU A 145 -1.84 2.29 -5.33
CA LEU A 145 -2.67 2.53 -6.49
C LEU A 145 -3.12 4.00 -6.49
N ALA A 146 -3.09 4.66 -7.63
CA ALA A 146 -3.74 5.95 -7.80
C ALA A 146 -4.82 5.86 -8.87
N ALA A 147 -5.96 6.45 -8.60
CA ALA A 147 -7.10 6.46 -9.50
C ALA A 147 -7.78 7.83 -9.51
N ASN A 148 -8.37 8.18 -10.62
CA ASN A 148 -9.35 9.24 -10.69
C ASN A 148 -10.72 8.68 -10.29
N PRO A 149 -11.69 9.49 -9.85
CA PRO A 149 -13.03 9.02 -9.48
C PRO A 149 -13.87 8.59 -10.68
N CYS A 150 -13.53 9.06 -11.90
CA CYS A 150 -14.18 8.74 -13.17
C CYS A 150 -13.24 9.03 -14.35
N PRO A 151 -13.58 8.68 -15.59
CA PRO A 151 -12.74 8.95 -16.77
C PRO A 151 -12.35 10.42 -16.97
N CYS A 152 -13.24 11.37 -16.73
CA CYS A 152 -12.90 12.80 -16.81
C CYS A 152 -12.17 13.33 -15.55
N GLY A 153 -12.21 12.60 -14.44
CA GLY A 153 -11.53 12.93 -13.19
C GLY A 153 -12.32 13.83 -12.22
N TYR A 154 -13.56 14.23 -12.54
CA TYR A 154 -14.28 15.28 -11.80
C TYR A 154 -15.60 14.80 -11.15
N TYR A 155 -15.81 13.51 -11.03
CA TYR A 155 -16.98 12.97 -10.36
C TYR A 155 -16.99 13.38 -8.89
N HIS A 156 -18.06 14.06 -8.43
CA HIS A 156 -18.18 14.70 -7.12
C HIS A 156 -17.14 15.82 -6.82
N ASP A 157 -16.50 16.39 -7.85
CA ASP A 157 -15.63 17.55 -7.66
C ASP A 157 -16.48 18.81 -7.40
N PRO A 158 -16.27 19.56 -6.29
CA PRO A 158 -17.07 20.73 -5.98
C PRO A 158 -16.82 21.94 -6.88
N HIS A 159 -15.73 21.93 -7.65
CA HIS A 159 -15.29 23.08 -8.46
C HIS A 159 -15.44 22.85 -9.97
N ARG A 160 -15.66 21.61 -10.40
CA ARG A 160 -15.77 21.27 -11.82
C ARG A 160 -16.81 20.19 -12.05
N GLU A 161 -17.74 20.45 -12.97
CA GLU A 161 -18.78 19.51 -13.33
C GLU A 161 -18.25 18.27 -14.05
N CYS A 162 -18.75 17.11 -13.65
CA CYS A 162 -18.44 15.84 -14.28
C CYS A 162 -19.27 15.66 -15.56
N ILE A 163 -18.61 15.35 -16.66
CA ILE A 163 -19.26 15.11 -17.97
C ILE A 163 -19.55 13.62 -18.26
N CYS A 164 -19.19 12.74 -17.32
CA CYS A 164 -19.39 11.30 -17.49
C CYS A 164 -20.80 10.88 -17.12
N SER A 165 -21.41 9.99 -17.90
CA SER A 165 -22.65 9.34 -17.48
C SER A 165 -22.39 8.41 -16.28
N GLU A 166 -23.45 8.12 -15.51
CA GLU A 166 -23.35 7.18 -14.36
C GLU A 166 -22.83 5.80 -14.78
N THR A 167 -23.22 5.33 -15.96
CA THR A 167 -22.73 4.06 -16.54
C THR A 167 -21.22 4.12 -16.81
N MET A 168 -20.70 5.22 -17.35
CA MET A 168 -19.28 5.41 -17.57
C MET A 168 -18.50 5.42 -16.25
N VAL A 169 -19.02 6.13 -15.24
CA VAL A 169 -18.41 6.15 -13.90
C VAL A 169 -18.35 4.74 -13.30
N LYS A 170 -19.48 4.02 -13.30
CA LYS A 170 -19.57 2.67 -12.76
C LYS A 170 -18.61 1.70 -13.46
N ASN A 171 -18.59 1.71 -14.79
CA ASN A 171 -17.70 0.86 -15.59
C ASN A 171 -16.22 1.16 -15.31
N TYR A 172 -15.86 2.43 -15.14
CA TYR A 172 -14.51 2.84 -14.82
C TYR A 172 -14.07 2.35 -13.43
N GLN A 173 -14.90 2.56 -12.42
CA GLN A 173 -14.62 2.11 -11.06
C GLN A 173 -14.54 0.58 -10.95
N GLN A 174 -15.33 -0.14 -11.72
CA GLN A 174 -15.31 -1.61 -11.78
C GLN A 174 -14.05 -2.21 -12.44
N ARG A 175 -13.22 -1.40 -13.12
CA ARG A 175 -11.93 -1.87 -13.66
C ARG A 175 -10.97 -2.33 -12.55
N LEU A 176 -11.04 -1.70 -11.37
CA LEU A 176 -10.39 -2.20 -10.17
C LEU A 176 -11.29 -3.26 -9.53
N SER A 177 -10.95 -4.52 -9.76
CA SER A 177 -11.77 -5.65 -9.31
C SER A 177 -11.91 -5.73 -7.79
N GLY A 178 -13.08 -6.17 -7.30
CA GLY A 178 -13.32 -6.41 -5.87
C GLY A 178 -12.20 -7.20 -5.19
N PRO A 179 -11.70 -8.32 -5.78
CA PRO A 179 -10.60 -9.08 -5.20
C PRO A 179 -9.29 -8.32 -5.00
N ILE A 180 -8.97 -7.32 -5.82
CA ILE A 180 -7.82 -6.44 -5.58
C ILE A 180 -8.13 -5.46 -4.47
N MET A 181 -9.30 -4.79 -4.54
CA MET A 181 -9.73 -3.83 -3.52
C MET A 181 -9.82 -4.46 -2.12
N ASP A 182 -10.17 -5.73 -2.05
CA ASP A 182 -10.14 -6.51 -0.79
C ASP A 182 -8.73 -6.67 -0.20
N ARG A 183 -7.68 -6.50 -0.98
CA ARG A 183 -6.28 -6.59 -0.55
C ARG A 183 -5.64 -5.25 -0.24
N ILE A 184 -6.32 -4.17 -0.55
CA ILE A 184 -5.89 -2.81 -0.21
C ILE A 184 -6.39 -2.48 1.20
N ASP A 185 -5.47 -2.04 2.06
CA ASP A 185 -5.77 -1.75 3.46
C ASP A 185 -6.33 -0.35 3.66
N LEU A 186 -5.75 0.64 2.96
CA LEU A 186 -6.03 2.06 3.13
C LEU A 186 -6.65 2.66 1.85
N HIS A 187 -7.85 3.20 1.97
CA HIS A 187 -8.54 3.95 0.92
C HIS A 187 -8.46 5.44 1.26
N ILE A 188 -7.78 6.21 0.44
CA ILE A 188 -7.41 7.59 0.74
C ILE A 188 -8.11 8.52 -0.26
N PRO A 189 -9.15 9.25 0.15
CA PRO A 189 -9.66 10.34 -0.67
C PRO A 189 -8.62 11.45 -0.73
N VAL A 190 -8.31 11.89 -1.93
CA VAL A 190 -7.35 12.98 -2.20
C VAL A 190 -8.09 14.13 -2.83
N GLU A 191 -8.09 15.27 -2.16
CA GLU A 191 -8.70 16.50 -2.63
C GLU A 191 -7.65 17.38 -3.33
N ARG A 192 -8.11 18.34 -4.12
CA ARG A 192 -7.22 19.37 -4.65
C ARG A 192 -6.76 20.29 -3.52
N PRO A 193 -5.48 20.66 -3.48
CA PRO A 193 -5.04 21.66 -2.54
C PRO A 193 -5.67 23.02 -2.91
N THR A 194 -6.08 23.78 -1.89
CA THR A 194 -6.51 25.16 -2.06
C THR A 194 -5.31 26.05 -2.37
N LEU A 195 -5.56 27.25 -2.94
CA LEU A 195 -4.50 28.23 -3.18
C LEU A 195 -3.78 28.60 -1.89
N GLU A 196 -4.50 28.74 -0.78
CA GLU A 196 -3.93 29.01 0.53
C GLU A 196 -2.97 27.91 0.97
N GLN A 197 -3.36 26.64 0.80
CA GLN A 197 -2.51 25.48 1.12
C GLN A 197 -1.26 25.39 0.24
N LEU A 198 -1.30 25.91 -0.99
CA LEU A 198 -0.16 25.95 -1.90
C LEU A 198 0.81 27.08 -1.56
N LEU A 199 0.30 28.20 -1.07
CA LEU A 199 1.09 29.40 -0.74
C LEU A 199 1.62 29.35 0.69
N ASP A 200 0.95 28.63 1.58
CA ASP A 200 1.32 28.57 2.99
C ASP A 200 2.38 27.49 3.26
N HIS A 201 3.64 27.90 3.16
CA HIS A 201 4.78 27.05 3.50
C HIS A 201 4.93 26.80 5.02
N SER A 202 4.19 27.52 5.87
CA SER A 202 4.28 27.43 7.34
C SER A 202 3.38 26.34 7.94
N MET A 203 2.33 25.90 7.24
CA MET A 203 1.31 24.98 7.75
C MET A 203 1.76 23.52 7.88
N SER A 204 2.92 23.13 7.37
CA SER A 204 3.35 21.74 7.43
C SER A 204 4.27 21.48 8.63
N THR A 205 3.68 21.19 9.78
CA THR A 205 4.42 20.70 10.96
C THR A 205 5.00 19.28 10.78
N MET A 206 4.53 18.52 9.79
CA MET A 206 5.00 17.15 9.49
C MET A 206 6.00 17.17 8.33
N THR A 207 7.28 17.12 8.66
CA THR A 207 8.38 16.94 7.70
C THR A 207 8.58 15.45 7.37
N SER A 208 9.23 15.14 6.24
CA SER A 208 9.57 13.73 5.92
C SER A 208 10.45 13.11 7.01
N GLU A 209 11.34 13.88 7.64
CA GLU A 209 12.19 13.39 8.72
C GLU A 209 11.38 13.04 9.97
N SER A 210 10.45 13.92 10.41
CA SER A 210 9.60 13.64 11.58
C SER A 210 8.69 12.42 11.33
N MET A 211 8.15 12.28 10.11
CA MET A 211 7.37 11.10 9.72
C MET A 211 8.21 9.82 9.74
N ARG A 212 9.44 9.90 9.21
CA ARG A 212 10.36 8.77 9.19
C ARG A 212 10.71 8.29 10.60
N GLN A 213 10.96 9.20 11.54
CA GLN A 213 11.24 8.85 12.94
C GLN A 213 10.04 8.12 13.58
N GLN A 214 8.81 8.59 13.37
CA GLN A 214 7.60 7.90 13.84
C GLN A 214 7.51 6.49 13.26
N VAL A 215 7.76 6.34 11.95
CA VAL A 215 7.74 5.05 11.27
C VAL A 215 8.80 4.10 11.84
N ILE A 216 10.03 4.57 12.07
CA ILE A 216 11.12 3.76 12.65
C ILE A 216 10.74 3.26 14.05
N LEU A 217 10.18 4.12 14.90
CA LEU A 217 9.74 3.74 16.25
C LEU A 217 8.66 2.66 16.20
N ALA A 218 7.60 2.87 15.41
CA ALA A 218 6.53 1.89 15.24
C ALA A 218 7.03 0.56 14.67
N THR A 219 7.93 0.61 13.68
CA THR A 219 8.52 -0.60 13.09
C THR A 219 9.38 -1.36 14.11
N SER A 220 10.11 -0.66 14.99
CA SER A 220 10.90 -1.31 16.03
C SER A 220 10.04 -2.07 17.07
N LEU A 221 8.84 -1.55 17.38
CA LEU A 221 7.87 -2.26 18.22
C LEU A 221 7.35 -3.53 17.55
N GLN A 222 7.09 -3.47 16.25
CA GLN A 222 6.67 -4.63 15.45
C GLN A 222 7.75 -5.68 15.37
N GLN A 223 9.01 -5.29 15.11
CA GLN A 223 10.15 -6.22 15.07
C GLN A 223 10.30 -6.99 16.40
N LYS A 224 10.16 -6.32 17.54
CA LYS A 224 10.18 -6.98 18.85
C LYS A 224 8.98 -7.91 19.06
N ARG A 225 7.77 -7.49 18.64
CA ARG A 225 6.54 -8.28 18.78
C ARG A 225 6.58 -9.55 17.94
N TYR A 226 7.16 -9.48 16.77
CA TYR A 226 7.19 -10.57 15.77
C TYR A 226 8.54 -11.29 15.71
N GLU A 227 9.38 -11.07 16.72
CA GLU A 227 10.66 -11.78 16.84
C GLU A 227 10.40 -13.30 16.80
N ASN A 228 11.14 -14.03 15.98
CA ASN A 228 10.97 -15.46 15.73
C ASN A 228 9.70 -15.89 14.97
N LEU A 229 8.94 -14.96 14.38
CA LEU A 229 7.83 -15.27 13.48
C LEU A 229 8.23 -15.10 12.01
N GLU A 230 7.45 -15.70 11.12
CA GLU A 230 7.70 -15.65 9.66
C GLU A 230 7.36 -14.27 9.03
N PHE A 231 6.87 -13.33 9.82
CA PHE A 231 6.48 -11.99 9.37
C PHE A 231 6.98 -10.93 10.35
N ASN A 232 7.16 -9.70 9.84
CA ASN A 232 7.83 -8.61 10.57
C ASN A 232 7.03 -7.29 10.57
N SER A 233 5.80 -7.29 10.07
CA SER A 233 4.96 -6.09 10.00
C SER A 233 3.49 -6.41 10.26
N ASN A 234 2.73 -5.43 10.74
CA ASN A 234 1.31 -5.62 11.05
C ASN A 234 0.49 -6.00 9.82
N GLY A 235 0.79 -5.44 8.64
CA GLY A 235 0.14 -5.81 7.39
C GLY A 235 0.34 -7.27 6.99
N ALA A 236 1.38 -7.93 7.52
CA ALA A 236 1.72 -9.31 7.24
C ALA A 236 1.06 -10.34 8.15
N VAL A 237 0.52 -9.91 9.28
CA VAL A 237 -0.06 -10.82 10.28
C VAL A 237 -1.15 -11.69 9.64
N PRO A 238 -1.07 -13.03 9.71
CA PRO A 238 -2.09 -13.91 9.16
C PRO A 238 -3.38 -13.85 9.98
N HIS A 239 -4.53 -14.12 9.33
CA HIS A 239 -5.85 -14.07 9.97
C HIS A 239 -5.90 -14.81 11.32
N LYS A 240 -5.31 -16.02 11.38
CA LYS A 240 -5.32 -16.86 12.58
C LYS A 240 -4.63 -16.25 13.81
N ALA A 241 -3.69 -15.34 13.59
CA ALA A 241 -2.88 -14.73 14.64
C ALA A 241 -3.33 -13.29 15.01
N ILE A 242 -4.27 -12.70 14.26
CA ILE A 242 -4.68 -11.30 14.45
C ILE A 242 -5.24 -11.07 15.86
N GLY A 243 -6.15 -11.92 16.32
CA GLY A 243 -6.81 -11.75 17.63
C GLY A 243 -5.82 -11.72 18.81
N GLU A 244 -4.80 -12.56 18.76
CA GLU A 244 -3.77 -12.65 19.80
C GLU A 244 -2.73 -11.52 19.68
N LEU A 245 -2.21 -11.29 18.49
CA LEU A 245 -1.07 -10.38 18.29
C LEU A 245 -1.46 -8.90 18.26
N CYS A 246 -2.72 -8.56 17.96
CA CYS A 246 -3.16 -7.17 17.98
C CYS A 246 -3.41 -6.62 19.37
N ASN A 247 -3.52 -7.45 20.40
CA ASN A 247 -3.70 -7.03 21.80
C ASN A 247 -4.80 -5.95 21.95
N ILE A 248 -6.05 -6.35 21.78
CA ILE A 248 -7.21 -5.46 21.67
C ILE A 248 -7.94 -5.41 23.01
N THR A 249 -8.32 -4.20 23.47
CA THR A 249 -9.13 -4.04 24.68
C THR A 249 -10.59 -4.49 24.46
N ASP A 250 -11.28 -4.92 25.51
CA ASP A 250 -12.71 -5.32 25.44
C ASP A 250 -13.60 -4.20 24.88
N LYS A 251 -13.28 -2.95 25.23
CA LYS A 251 -13.99 -1.77 24.68
C LYS A 251 -13.79 -1.62 23.19
N ALA A 252 -12.57 -1.83 22.71
CA ALA A 252 -12.27 -1.77 21.26
C ALA A 252 -12.92 -2.94 20.52
N TRP A 253 -12.99 -4.13 21.10
CA TRP A 253 -13.75 -5.26 20.58
C TRP A 253 -15.24 -4.93 20.41
N SER A 254 -15.85 -4.30 21.42
CA SER A 254 -17.27 -3.89 21.36
C SER A 254 -17.52 -2.88 20.24
N VAL A 255 -16.63 -1.89 20.06
CA VAL A 255 -16.71 -0.91 18.97
C VAL A 255 -16.57 -1.59 17.61
N LEU A 256 -15.62 -2.50 17.47
CA LEU A 256 -15.41 -3.22 16.20
C LEU A 256 -16.60 -4.12 15.86
N GLY A 257 -17.21 -4.80 16.85
CA GLY A 257 -18.42 -5.59 16.66
C GLY A 257 -19.59 -4.74 16.12
N ASN A 258 -19.82 -3.59 16.73
CA ASN A 258 -20.87 -2.65 16.26
C ASN A 258 -20.61 -2.17 14.82
N ILE A 259 -19.34 -1.87 14.48
CA ILE A 259 -18.94 -1.47 13.13
C ILE A 259 -19.17 -2.63 12.15
N PHE A 260 -18.77 -3.85 12.52
CA PHE A 260 -18.93 -5.04 11.69
C PHE A 260 -20.39 -5.27 11.30
N ASP A 261 -21.30 -5.21 12.28
CA ASP A 261 -22.73 -5.41 12.06
C ASP A 261 -23.37 -4.27 11.26
N HIS A 262 -23.03 -3.02 11.60
CA HIS A 262 -23.62 -1.84 10.96
C HIS A 262 -23.22 -1.70 9.49
N PHE A 263 -21.96 -1.98 9.15
CA PHE A 263 -21.44 -1.85 7.78
C PHE A 263 -21.42 -3.16 7.00
N HIS A 264 -21.92 -4.26 7.55
CA HIS A 264 -21.91 -5.59 6.94
C HIS A 264 -20.54 -5.98 6.38
N LEU A 265 -19.49 -5.82 7.18
CA LEU A 265 -18.12 -6.01 6.75
C LEU A 265 -17.84 -7.48 6.40
N SER A 266 -17.01 -7.71 5.37
CA SER A 266 -16.45 -9.05 5.12
C SER A 266 -15.37 -9.38 6.16
N GLY A 267 -15.10 -10.68 6.37
CA GLY A 267 -14.00 -11.10 7.26
C GLY A 267 -12.64 -10.49 6.88
N ARG A 268 -12.38 -10.32 5.57
CA ARG A 268 -11.16 -9.64 5.09
C ARG A 268 -11.13 -8.17 5.49
N ALA A 269 -12.24 -7.46 5.37
CA ALA A 269 -12.33 -6.05 5.79
C ALA A 269 -12.10 -5.92 7.30
N PHE A 270 -12.64 -6.83 8.09
CA PHE A 270 -12.41 -6.92 9.53
C PHE A 270 -10.91 -7.06 9.86
N ASP A 271 -10.22 -8.02 9.25
CA ASP A 271 -8.78 -8.21 9.44
C ASP A 271 -7.97 -6.95 9.10
N ARG A 272 -8.32 -6.27 8.00
CA ARG A 272 -7.63 -5.06 7.56
C ARG A 272 -7.78 -3.92 8.58
N ILE A 273 -8.99 -3.71 9.09
CA ILE A 273 -9.24 -2.71 10.13
C ILE A 273 -8.37 -2.99 11.36
N LEU A 274 -8.30 -4.24 11.82
CA LEU A 274 -7.49 -4.61 12.98
C LEU A 274 -6.00 -4.38 12.76
N LYS A 275 -5.46 -4.77 11.61
CA LYS A 275 -4.05 -4.56 11.25
C LYS A 275 -3.69 -3.08 11.20
N VAL A 276 -4.56 -2.26 10.60
CA VAL A 276 -4.39 -0.80 10.54
C VAL A 276 -4.50 -0.20 11.94
N ALA A 277 -5.49 -0.58 12.74
CA ALA A 277 -5.65 -0.11 14.11
C ALA A 277 -4.44 -0.47 15.00
N ARG A 278 -3.87 -1.68 14.85
CA ARG A 278 -2.63 -2.05 15.54
C ARG A 278 -1.46 -1.16 15.12
N THR A 279 -1.37 -0.82 13.84
CA THR A 279 -0.32 0.09 13.34
C THR A 279 -0.49 1.51 13.89
N ILE A 280 -1.72 2.00 13.98
CA ILE A 280 -2.03 3.30 14.59
C ILE A 280 -1.61 3.31 16.07
N ALA A 281 -1.95 2.26 16.82
CA ALA A 281 -1.55 2.13 18.21
C ALA A 281 -0.03 2.05 18.38
N ASP A 282 0.71 1.38 17.48
CA ASP A 282 2.18 1.37 17.49
C ASP A 282 2.77 2.76 17.21
N LEU A 283 2.18 3.53 16.31
CA LEU A 283 2.59 4.91 16.02
C LEU A 283 2.36 5.85 17.22
N GLU A 284 1.41 5.54 18.08
CA GLU A 284 1.13 6.27 19.32
C GLU A 284 1.89 5.71 20.53
N GLY A 285 2.63 4.61 20.34
CA GLY A 285 3.34 3.93 21.43
C GLY A 285 2.43 3.18 22.40
N ASN A 286 1.17 2.92 22.01
CA ASN A 286 0.21 2.23 22.84
C ASN A 286 0.39 0.70 22.78
N PRO A 287 0.51 0.01 23.93
CA PRO A 287 0.66 -1.44 23.94
C PRO A 287 -0.60 -2.19 23.51
N GLN A 288 -1.77 -1.56 23.66
CA GLN A 288 -3.08 -2.14 23.33
C GLN A 288 -3.82 -1.31 22.28
N VAL A 289 -4.66 -1.98 21.51
CA VAL A 289 -5.58 -1.30 20.57
C VAL A 289 -6.80 -0.81 21.34
N GLU A 290 -6.98 0.50 21.36
CA GLU A 290 -8.09 1.21 22.00
C GLU A 290 -9.21 1.55 20.99
N PRO A 291 -10.43 1.92 21.44
CA PRO A 291 -11.55 2.26 20.57
C PRO A 291 -11.26 3.32 19.49
N HIS A 292 -10.48 4.36 19.84
CA HIS A 292 -10.16 5.42 18.88
C HIS A 292 -9.25 4.94 17.73
N HIS A 293 -8.37 3.95 17.96
CA HIS A 293 -7.57 3.34 16.90
C HIS A 293 -8.43 2.61 15.87
N ILE A 294 -9.49 1.91 16.35
CA ILE A 294 -10.48 1.27 15.45
C ILE A 294 -11.24 2.32 14.65
N SER A 295 -11.67 3.41 15.32
CA SER A 295 -12.38 4.50 14.66
C SER A 295 -11.52 5.20 13.61
N GLU A 296 -10.24 5.48 13.89
CA GLU A 296 -9.31 6.03 12.90
C GLU A 296 -9.08 5.06 11.74
N ALA A 297 -8.87 3.76 12.02
CA ALA A 297 -8.67 2.75 10.97
C ALA A 297 -9.87 2.68 10.01
N MET A 298 -11.07 2.89 10.53
CA MET A 298 -12.32 2.88 9.77
C MET A 298 -12.41 4.03 8.77
N LEU A 299 -11.85 5.22 9.08
CA LEU A 299 -11.80 6.37 8.16
C LEU A 299 -11.07 6.04 6.86
N PHE A 300 -10.09 5.13 6.93
CA PHE A 300 -9.34 4.67 5.76
C PHE A 300 -10.00 3.49 5.02
N ARG A 301 -11.15 3.01 5.49
CA ARG A 301 -11.84 1.89 4.84
C ARG A 301 -13.12 2.32 4.12
N THR A 302 -13.87 3.26 4.68
CA THR A 302 -15.14 3.68 4.10
C THR A 302 -15.00 4.71 2.99
N GLY A 303 -13.89 5.45 2.92
CA GLY A 303 -13.63 6.43 1.86
C GLY A 303 -14.70 7.55 1.76
N LYS A 304 -15.56 7.66 2.76
CA LYS A 304 -16.68 8.62 2.82
C LYS A 304 -16.50 9.56 3.99
#